data_a2db5496f70a15a6087d56c7ae4f1293
#
_entry.id   a2db5496f70a15a6087d56c7ae4f1293
#
_cell.length_a   1.000
_cell.length_b   1.000
_cell.length_c   1.000
_cell.angle_alpha   90.00
_cell.angle_beta   90.00
_cell.angle_gamma   90.00
#
_symmetry.space_group_name_H-M   'P 1'
#
loop_
_entity.id
_entity.type
_entity.pdbx_description
1 polymer ?
#
loop_
_entity_poly.entity_id
_entity_poly.type
_entity_poly.pdbx_seq_one_letter_code
_entity_poly.pdbx_strand_id
1 'polypeptide(L)'
;MVATMASSLLLRPRAVLPPRPSSSSRRPLPAPRAQLQANIQRKPGLTARSDGERRQPAGTRLYSLAPYPLLLAALLPGAEPVTAVFAPFVELVKTWDLPGWLVHWGHPGNMAVVLFAMGGYGTYLGFRIKLSDDLEEKAKAKDLHPKLLAGMFFFFALGATGGITALLTSDKPIFESPHAVTGVIGLALLTIQSILPKLFEGNPGLRTTHGLLGSGIMTLFLIHAALGLQLGLSF
;
A
#
# COMPACT_ATOMS: atom_id res chain seq x y z
N MET A 1 -62.88 5.45 -7.03
CA MET A 1 -62.54 4.05 -7.38
C MET A 1 -61.27 3.71 -6.63
N VAL A 2 -61.40 2.98 -5.54
CA VAL A 2 -60.32 2.57 -4.65
C VAL A 2 -59.93 1.14 -5.06
N ALA A 3 -58.69 0.95 -5.48
CA ALA A 3 -58.16 -0.39 -5.79
C ALA A 3 -57.28 -0.83 -4.65
N THR A 4 -57.76 -1.81 -3.88
CA THR A 4 -57.08 -2.51 -2.79
C THR A 4 -56.13 -3.54 -3.40
N MET A 5 -54.83 -3.41 -3.13
CA MET A 5 -53.85 -4.46 -3.44
C MET A 5 -53.55 -5.29 -2.20
N ALA A 6 -53.96 -6.54 -2.21
CA ALA A 6 -53.70 -7.53 -1.19
C ALA A 6 -52.27 -8.06 -1.29
N SER A 7 -51.51 -7.97 -0.22
CA SER A 7 -50.17 -8.58 -0.08
C SER A 7 -50.31 -10.04 0.37
N SER A 8 -49.91 -10.94 -0.47
CA SER A 8 -49.79 -12.38 -0.15
C SER A 8 -48.44 -12.69 0.54
N LEU A 9 -48.50 -12.97 1.84
CA LEU A 9 -47.39 -13.51 2.63
C LEU A 9 -47.19 -15.00 2.28
N LEU A 10 -46.15 -15.32 1.54
CA LEU A 10 -45.68 -16.69 1.34
C LEU A 10 -44.72 -17.07 2.48
N LEU A 11 -45.22 -17.92 3.39
CA LEU A 11 -44.44 -18.62 4.40
C LEU A 11 -43.48 -19.61 3.68
N ARG A 12 -42.17 -19.45 3.89
CA ARG A 12 -41.17 -20.47 3.54
C ARG A 12 -41.02 -21.50 4.65
N PRO A 13 -40.99 -22.80 4.35
CA PRO A 13 -40.80 -23.84 5.36
C PRO A 13 -39.34 -23.87 5.86
N ARG A 14 -39.23 -24.06 7.14
CA ARG A 14 -38.01 -24.19 7.94
C ARG A 14 -37.32 -25.50 7.62
N ALA A 15 -36.09 -25.46 7.08
CA ALA A 15 -35.27 -26.66 6.88
C ALA A 15 -34.76 -27.19 8.22
N VAL A 16 -35.08 -28.46 8.49
CA VAL A 16 -34.61 -29.23 9.64
C VAL A 16 -33.21 -29.79 9.33
N LEU A 17 -32.23 -29.42 10.14
CA LEU A 17 -30.86 -29.95 10.08
C LEU A 17 -30.78 -31.33 10.78
N PRO A 18 -30.08 -32.31 10.19
CA PRO A 18 -29.85 -33.61 10.83
C PRO A 18 -28.79 -33.53 11.94
N PRO A 19 -28.81 -34.41 12.94
CA PRO A 19 -27.91 -34.40 14.07
C PRO A 19 -26.49 -34.88 13.71
N ARG A 20 -25.49 -34.27 14.32
CA ARG A 20 -24.06 -34.64 14.22
C ARG A 20 -23.83 -35.96 15.00
N PRO A 21 -23.05 -36.90 14.46
CA PRO A 21 -22.57 -38.03 15.22
C PRO A 21 -21.40 -37.63 16.12
N SER A 22 -21.51 -37.95 17.40
CA SER A 22 -20.45 -37.94 18.39
C SER A 22 -19.59 -39.20 18.23
N SER A 23 -18.28 -39.08 18.06
CA SER A 23 -17.36 -40.16 18.32
C SER A 23 -16.15 -39.66 19.10
N SER A 24 -16.16 -39.99 20.34
CA SER A 24 -15.02 -39.94 21.25
C SER A 24 -14.09 -41.12 20.93
N SER A 25 -12.84 -40.85 20.68
CA SER A 25 -11.77 -41.84 20.88
C SER A 25 -10.49 -41.12 21.21
N ARG A 26 -10.20 -41.04 22.49
CA ARG A 26 -8.89 -40.64 23.04
C ARG A 26 -7.98 -41.86 22.98
N ARG A 27 -6.86 -41.77 22.26
CA ARG A 27 -5.68 -42.64 22.47
C ARG A 27 -4.58 -41.82 23.14
N PRO A 28 -3.92 -42.38 24.18
CA PRO A 28 -2.85 -41.69 24.88
C PRO A 28 -1.51 -41.79 24.13
N LEU A 29 -0.76 -40.71 24.21
CA LEU A 29 0.63 -40.59 23.71
C LEU A 29 1.59 -41.26 24.73
N PRO A 30 2.60 -41.99 24.30
CA PRO A 30 3.65 -42.46 25.21
C PRO A 30 4.68 -41.36 25.48
N ALA A 31 5.18 -41.33 26.71
CA ALA A 31 6.15 -40.40 27.24
C ALA A 31 7.56 -40.61 26.63
N PRO A 32 8.42 -39.59 26.58
CA PRO A 32 9.80 -39.71 26.14
C PRO A 32 10.67 -40.30 27.23
N ARG A 33 11.36 -41.36 26.89
CA ARG A 33 12.34 -42.02 27.73
C ARG A 33 13.69 -41.32 27.60
N ALA A 34 14.19 -40.82 28.71
CA ALA A 34 15.55 -40.35 28.91
C ALA A 34 16.55 -41.50 28.91
N GLN A 35 17.80 -41.14 28.77
CA GLN A 35 19.03 -41.86 29.01
C GLN A 35 19.72 -42.48 27.76
N LEU A 36 20.89 -41.96 27.42
CA LEU A 36 22.12 -42.62 27.82
C LEU A 36 23.31 -41.64 27.74
N GLN A 37 23.88 -41.38 28.91
CA GLN A 37 25.25 -40.88 29.05
C GLN A 37 26.23 -42.08 28.90
N ALA A 38 27.33 -41.84 28.24
CA ALA A 38 28.67 -42.43 28.46
C ALA A 38 29.50 -42.19 27.18
N ASN A 39 30.68 -41.82 27.13
CA ASN A 39 31.84 -41.82 27.97
C ASN A 39 33.03 -41.33 27.10
N ILE A 40 33.74 -40.35 27.58
CA ILE A 40 35.18 -40.23 27.74
C ILE A 40 36.08 -40.80 26.61
N GLN A 41 36.91 -39.95 25.96
CA GLN A 41 38.35 -40.01 26.24
C GLN A 41 39.13 -38.83 25.64
N ARG A 42 39.96 -38.24 26.49
CA ARG A 42 40.96 -37.22 26.16
C ARG A 42 42.08 -37.79 25.30
N LYS A 43 42.58 -36.98 24.36
CA LYS A 43 44.01 -36.86 24.09
C LYS A 43 44.36 -35.46 23.59
N PRO A 44 45.52 -34.94 23.98
CA PRO A 44 45.89 -33.55 23.75
C PRO A 44 46.80 -33.39 22.53
N GLY A 45 46.72 -32.18 21.96
CA GLY A 45 47.81 -31.63 21.18
C GLY A 45 47.59 -31.60 19.69
N LEU A 46 47.31 -30.42 19.16
CA LEU A 46 48.15 -29.77 18.16
C LEU A 46 47.50 -28.46 17.77
N THR A 47 48.27 -27.43 17.89
CA THR A 47 47.98 -26.06 17.41
C THR A 47 47.60 -26.07 15.95
N ALA A 48 46.39 -25.57 15.64
CA ALA A 48 46.03 -25.16 14.29
C ALA A 48 45.12 -23.95 14.39
N ARG A 49 45.61 -22.90 13.88
CA ARG A 49 45.13 -21.63 13.47
C ARG A 49 43.68 -21.73 12.97
N SER A 50 42.73 -21.19 13.71
CA SER A 50 41.33 -21.13 13.28
C SER A 50 41.06 -19.77 12.68
N ASP A 51 41.08 -19.67 11.36
CA ASP A 51 40.34 -18.69 10.63
C ASP A 51 38.86 -19.09 10.72
N GLY A 52 38.20 -18.58 11.75
CA GLY A 52 36.77 -18.74 11.95
C GLY A 52 35.99 -17.85 10.99
N GLU A 53 35.88 -18.31 9.77
CA GLU A 53 34.90 -17.77 8.81
C GLU A 53 33.50 -18.08 9.34
N ARG A 54 32.95 -17.14 10.08
CA ARG A 54 31.58 -17.16 10.53
C ARG A 54 30.70 -17.03 9.29
N ARG A 55 30.28 -18.17 8.72
CA ARG A 55 29.22 -18.21 7.70
C ARG A 55 27.98 -17.55 8.27
N GLN A 56 27.76 -16.29 7.89
CA GLN A 56 26.47 -15.65 8.05
C GLN A 56 25.45 -16.42 7.21
N PRO A 57 24.24 -16.68 7.75
CA PRO A 57 23.18 -17.26 6.93
C PRO A 57 22.95 -16.33 5.76
N ALA A 58 22.81 -16.89 4.56
CA ALA A 58 22.53 -16.18 3.33
C ALA A 58 21.18 -15.45 3.47
N GLY A 59 21.25 -14.26 4.05
CA GLY A 59 20.15 -13.30 3.99
C GLY A 59 19.86 -13.01 2.53
N THR A 60 18.66 -13.25 2.12
CA THR A 60 18.13 -13.07 0.78
C THR A 60 18.53 -11.69 0.26
N ARG A 61 19.53 -11.62 -0.62
CA ARG A 61 19.96 -10.38 -1.29
C ARG A 61 18.93 -9.96 -2.34
N LEU A 62 17.75 -9.51 -1.89
CA LEU A 62 16.76 -8.85 -2.76
C LEU A 62 17.03 -7.35 -2.90
N TYR A 63 18.10 -6.83 -2.29
CA TYR A 63 18.43 -5.40 -2.33
C TYR A 63 19.46 -5.01 -3.39
N SER A 64 19.89 -5.91 -4.29
CA SER A 64 20.97 -5.60 -5.23
C SER A 64 20.50 -5.08 -6.61
N LEU A 65 19.23 -4.66 -6.76
CA LEU A 65 18.73 -4.06 -8.00
C LEU A 65 18.59 -2.53 -7.93
N ALA A 66 19.36 -1.84 -7.08
CA ALA A 66 19.08 -0.42 -6.91
C ALA A 66 20.30 0.51 -6.76
N PRO A 67 21.00 0.89 -7.85
CA PRO A 67 21.60 2.22 -7.89
C PRO A 67 20.60 3.32 -8.28
N TYR A 68 19.49 3.00 -8.94
CA TYR A 68 18.55 3.99 -9.49
C TYR A 68 17.72 4.77 -8.45
N PRO A 69 17.20 4.21 -7.35
CA PRO A 69 16.47 5.01 -6.36
C PRO A 69 17.38 6.01 -5.63
N LEU A 70 18.66 5.68 -5.42
CA LEU A 70 19.62 6.61 -4.81
C LEU A 70 19.97 7.79 -5.72
N LEU A 71 20.07 7.56 -7.04
CA LEU A 71 20.29 8.65 -8.00
C LEU A 71 19.06 9.56 -8.10
N LEU A 72 17.85 8.99 -8.02
CA LEU A 72 16.61 9.78 -8.05
C LEU A 72 16.41 10.54 -6.73
N ALA A 73 16.80 9.97 -5.60
CA ALA A 73 16.78 10.63 -4.29
C ALA A 73 17.75 11.82 -4.24
N ALA A 74 18.87 11.77 -4.97
CA ALA A 74 19.82 12.89 -5.07
C ALA A 74 19.27 14.10 -5.85
N LEU A 75 18.20 13.92 -6.64
CA LEU A 75 17.50 15.00 -7.34
C LEU A 75 16.39 15.65 -6.49
N LEU A 76 16.04 15.06 -5.34
CA LEU A 76 15.07 15.61 -4.42
C LEU A 76 15.75 16.60 -3.48
N PRO A 77 15.06 17.68 -3.05
CA PRO A 77 15.58 18.53 -1.97
C PRO A 77 15.90 17.64 -0.77
N GLY A 78 17.03 17.88 -0.09
CA GLY A 78 17.45 17.10 1.05
C GLY A 78 16.36 16.98 2.12
N ALA A 79 16.43 15.95 2.97
CA ALA A 79 15.44 15.73 4.02
C ALA A 79 15.38 16.93 5.01
N GLU A 80 16.50 17.62 5.23
CA GLU A 80 16.59 18.72 6.20
C GLU A 80 15.60 19.87 5.94
N PRO A 81 15.45 20.44 4.72
CA PRO A 81 14.48 21.49 4.47
C PRO A 81 13.04 21.02 4.71
N VAL A 82 12.72 19.77 4.32
CA VAL A 82 11.40 19.18 4.54
C VAL A 82 11.15 19.04 6.04
N THR A 83 12.09 18.47 6.78
CA THR A 83 12.00 18.32 8.24
C THR A 83 11.81 19.69 8.93
N ALA A 84 12.58 20.70 8.54
CA ALA A 84 12.46 22.04 9.11
C ALA A 84 11.08 22.68 8.90
N VAL A 85 10.48 22.49 7.70
CA VAL A 85 9.12 22.99 7.41
C VAL A 85 8.07 22.26 8.24
N PHE A 86 8.23 20.95 8.44
CA PHE A 86 7.26 20.13 9.17
C PHE A 86 7.46 20.15 10.69
N ALA A 87 8.63 20.53 11.21
CA ALA A 87 8.94 20.47 12.64
C ALA A 87 7.88 21.13 13.54
N PRO A 88 7.39 22.36 13.28
CA PRO A 88 6.37 22.98 14.13
C PRO A 88 5.05 22.18 14.14
N PHE A 89 4.70 21.58 13.01
CA PHE A 89 3.49 20.78 12.88
C PHE A 89 3.64 19.43 13.58
N VAL A 90 4.80 18.81 13.49
CA VAL A 90 5.12 17.55 14.21
C VAL A 90 5.03 17.75 15.71
N GLU A 91 5.63 18.82 16.24
CA GLU A 91 5.53 19.14 17.67
C GLU A 91 4.07 19.37 18.11
N LEU A 92 3.27 20.06 17.29
CA LEU A 92 1.84 20.23 17.57
C LEU A 92 1.11 18.87 17.59
N VAL A 93 1.34 17.99 16.61
CA VAL A 93 0.69 16.68 16.53
C VAL A 93 1.09 15.79 17.72
N LYS A 94 2.33 15.84 18.19
CA LYS A 94 2.78 15.12 19.38
C LYS A 94 1.98 15.50 20.63
N THR A 95 1.48 16.74 20.73
CA THR A 95 0.66 17.18 21.86
C THR A 95 -0.76 16.61 21.87
N TRP A 96 -1.24 16.03 20.76
CA TRP A 96 -2.60 15.54 20.63
C TRP A 96 -2.82 14.15 21.25
N ASP A 97 -1.75 13.47 21.66
CA ASP A 97 -1.78 12.12 22.26
C ASP A 97 -2.69 11.15 21.47
N LEU A 98 -2.46 11.12 20.15
CA LEU A 98 -3.27 10.33 19.23
C LEU A 98 -3.08 8.84 19.52
N PRO A 99 -4.16 8.03 19.46
CA PRO A 99 -4.06 6.58 19.60
C PRO A 99 -3.05 5.99 18.62
N GLY A 100 -2.14 5.13 19.09
CA GLY A 100 -1.06 4.55 18.27
C GLY A 100 -1.56 3.87 17.00
N TRP A 101 -2.72 3.19 17.04
CA TRP A 101 -3.30 2.59 15.83
C TRP A 101 -3.68 3.63 14.77
N LEU A 102 -4.11 4.83 15.18
CA LEU A 102 -4.48 5.92 14.24
C LEU A 102 -3.24 6.53 13.60
N VAL A 103 -2.18 6.75 14.38
CA VAL A 103 -0.89 7.22 13.86
C VAL A 103 -0.32 6.22 12.87
N HIS A 104 -0.43 4.93 13.19
CA HIS A 104 0.14 3.85 12.39
C HIS A 104 -0.70 3.55 11.12
N TRP A 105 -2.01 3.36 11.25
CA TRP A 105 -2.88 2.90 10.16
C TRP A 105 -3.74 3.98 9.52
N GLY A 106 -3.81 5.18 10.11
CA GLY A 106 -4.64 6.26 9.60
C GLY A 106 -4.25 6.69 8.18
N HIS A 107 -2.95 6.91 7.94
CA HIS A 107 -2.46 7.24 6.60
C HIS A 107 -2.69 6.10 5.60
N PRO A 108 -2.18 4.87 5.79
CA PRO A 108 -2.35 3.80 4.80
C PRO A 108 -3.82 3.44 4.54
N GLY A 109 -4.66 3.42 5.58
CA GLY A 109 -6.08 3.14 5.41
C GLY A 109 -6.81 4.17 4.56
N ASN A 110 -6.63 5.46 4.85
CA ASN A 110 -7.22 6.54 4.06
C ASN A 110 -6.70 6.54 2.61
N MET A 111 -5.40 6.35 2.42
CA MET A 111 -4.81 6.34 1.08
C MET A 111 -5.28 5.15 0.25
N ALA A 112 -5.49 3.98 0.86
CA ALA A 112 -6.07 2.83 0.17
C ALA A 112 -7.50 3.14 -0.33
N VAL A 113 -8.35 3.75 0.50
CA VAL A 113 -9.70 4.16 0.08
C VAL A 113 -9.64 5.14 -1.09
N VAL A 114 -8.80 6.19 -1.01
CA VAL A 114 -8.65 7.17 -2.09
C VAL A 114 -8.13 6.52 -3.37
N LEU A 115 -7.12 5.64 -3.27
CA LEU A 115 -6.55 4.94 -4.41
C LEU A 115 -7.57 4.08 -5.13
N PHE A 116 -8.32 3.26 -4.42
CA PHE A 116 -9.25 2.32 -5.05
C PHE A 116 -10.57 2.98 -5.46
N ALA A 117 -11.18 3.79 -4.58
CA ALA A 117 -12.47 4.41 -4.87
C ALA A 117 -12.36 5.54 -5.90
N MET A 118 -11.35 6.41 -5.79
CA MET A 118 -11.21 7.55 -6.71
C MET A 118 -10.26 7.22 -7.86
N GLY A 119 -9.08 6.69 -7.58
CA GLY A 119 -8.09 6.33 -8.59
C GLY A 119 -8.54 5.18 -9.47
N GLY A 120 -8.97 4.07 -8.86
CA GLY A 120 -9.44 2.89 -9.58
C GLY A 120 -10.66 3.20 -10.46
N TYR A 121 -11.71 3.78 -9.86
CA TYR A 121 -12.90 4.13 -10.62
C TYR A 121 -12.64 5.25 -11.64
N GLY A 122 -11.83 6.27 -11.29
CA GLY A 122 -11.41 7.30 -12.23
C GLY A 122 -10.65 6.74 -13.43
N THR A 123 -9.74 5.78 -13.20
CA THR A 123 -9.01 5.08 -14.27
C THR A 123 -9.97 4.27 -15.15
N TYR A 124 -10.91 3.54 -14.54
CA TYR A 124 -11.97 2.84 -15.28
C TYR A 124 -12.73 3.78 -16.20
N LEU A 125 -13.15 4.94 -15.70
CA LEU A 125 -13.84 5.96 -16.53
C LEU A 125 -12.97 6.46 -17.68
N GLY A 126 -11.66 6.61 -17.49
CA GLY A 126 -10.71 6.91 -18.55
C GLY A 126 -10.73 5.89 -19.68
N PHE A 127 -10.81 4.60 -19.37
CA PHE A 127 -11.00 3.53 -20.35
C PHE A 127 -12.37 3.59 -21.02
N ARG A 128 -13.46 3.90 -20.27
CA ARG A 128 -14.81 4.07 -20.85
C ARG A 128 -14.84 5.24 -21.84
N ILE A 129 -14.18 6.36 -21.56
CA ILE A 129 -14.05 7.49 -22.50
C ILE A 129 -13.42 7.02 -23.82
N LYS A 130 -12.43 6.14 -23.77
CA LYS A 130 -11.71 5.67 -24.96
C LYS A 130 -12.44 4.57 -25.71
N LEU A 131 -13.06 3.62 -25.00
CA LEU A 131 -13.50 2.33 -25.55
C LEU A 131 -15.02 2.20 -25.70
N SER A 132 -15.84 3.01 -25.00
CA SER A 132 -17.29 2.89 -25.10
C SER A 132 -17.80 3.43 -26.45
N ASP A 133 -18.73 2.74 -27.07
CA ASP A 133 -19.49 3.20 -28.23
C ASP A 133 -20.77 3.95 -27.81
N ASP A 134 -21.22 3.79 -26.57
CA ASP A 134 -22.36 4.49 -26.02
C ASP A 134 -22.01 5.96 -25.73
N LEU A 135 -22.69 6.88 -26.42
CA LEU A 135 -22.44 8.32 -26.34
C LEU A 135 -22.84 8.89 -24.96
N GLU A 136 -23.90 8.38 -24.35
CA GLU A 136 -24.36 8.84 -23.03
C GLU A 136 -23.39 8.43 -21.95
N GLU A 137 -22.96 7.16 -21.96
CA GLU A 137 -21.93 6.66 -21.03
C GLU A 137 -20.62 7.43 -21.17
N LYS A 138 -20.19 7.65 -22.43
CA LYS A 138 -18.97 8.42 -22.71
C LYS A 138 -19.05 9.86 -22.20
N ALA A 139 -20.23 10.50 -22.31
CA ALA A 139 -20.46 11.85 -21.81
C ALA A 139 -20.38 11.89 -20.27
N LYS A 140 -21.04 10.95 -19.59
CA LYS A 140 -20.95 10.80 -18.12
C LYS A 140 -19.52 10.54 -17.65
N ALA A 141 -18.79 9.65 -18.35
CA ALA A 141 -17.41 9.35 -18.03
C ALA A 141 -16.50 10.58 -18.20
N LYS A 142 -16.67 11.39 -19.26
CA LYS A 142 -15.92 12.63 -19.48
C LYS A 142 -16.18 13.69 -18.41
N ASP A 143 -17.38 13.76 -17.86
CA ASP A 143 -17.72 14.67 -16.78
C ASP A 143 -17.12 14.23 -15.44
N LEU A 144 -17.22 12.94 -15.11
CA LEU A 144 -16.86 12.42 -13.79
C LEU A 144 -15.35 12.11 -13.65
N HIS A 145 -14.68 11.63 -14.71
CA HIS A 145 -13.26 11.28 -14.70
C HIS A 145 -12.34 12.39 -14.14
N PRO A 146 -12.40 13.63 -14.66
CA PRO A 146 -11.53 14.71 -14.16
C PRO A 146 -11.87 15.11 -12.72
N LYS A 147 -13.14 15.06 -12.32
CA LYS A 147 -13.57 15.39 -10.95
C LYS A 147 -13.00 14.40 -9.93
N LEU A 148 -13.10 13.10 -10.21
CA LEU A 148 -12.56 12.05 -9.33
C LEU A 148 -11.05 12.13 -9.23
N LEU A 149 -10.36 12.30 -10.35
CA LEU A 149 -8.89 12.31 -10.35
C LEU A 149 -8.32 13.62 -9.77
N ALA A 150 -9.03 14.75 -9.91
CA ALA A 150 -8.67 15.97 -9.19
C ALA A 150 -8.85 15.81 -7.67
N GLY A 151 -9.93 15.16 -7.23
CA GLY A 151 -10.12 14.80 -5.83
C GLY A 151 -9.05 13.84 -5.33
N MET A 152 -8.71 12.80 -6.09
CA MET A 152 -7.61 11.90 -5.76
C MET A 152 -6.29 12.65 -5.61
N PHE A 153 -5.95 13.53 -6.55
CA PHE A 153 -4.73 14.35 -6.47
C PHE A 153 -4.69 15.19 -5.19
N PHE A 154 -5.81 15.87 -4.87
CA PHE A 154 -5.93 16.67 -3.64
C PHE A 154 -5.71 15.82 -2.39
N PHE A 155 -6.38 14.67 -2.28
CA PHE A 155 -6.24 13.79 -1.12
C PHE A 155 -4.87 13.14 -1.04
N PHE A 156 -4.23 12.85 -2.17
CA PHE A 156 -2.85 12.32 -2.17
C PHE A 156 -1.84 13.38 -1.74
N ALA A 157 -2.00 14.63 -2.17
CA ALA A 157 -1.16 15.74 -1.69
C ALA A 157 -1.33 15.93 -0.17
N LEU A 158 -2.58 15.92 0.32
CA LEU A 158 -2.87 15.97 1.74
C LEU A 158 -2.33 14.74 2.49
N GLY A 159 -2.48 13.54 1.91
CA GLY A 159 -1.96 12.28 2.46
C GLY A 159 -0.44 12.26 2.53
N ALA A 160 0.26 12.85 1.56
CA ALA A 160 1.71 12.97 1.61
C ALA A 160 2.17 13.81 2.83
N THR A 161 1.45 14.89 3.16
CA THR A 161 1.75 15.66 4.39
C THR A 161 1.55 14.81 5.63
N GLY A 162 0.46 14.04 5.71
CA GLY A 162 0.20 13.10 6.81
C GLY A 162 1.25 12.00 6.91
N GLY A 163 1.67 11.42 5.78
CA GLY A 163 2.72 10.39 5.73
C GLY A 163 4.08 10.91 6.18
N ILE A 164 4.47 12.11 5.74
CA ILE A 164 5.71 12.78 6.20
C ILE A 164 5.63 13.02 7.70
N THR A 165 4.51 13.56 8.19
CA THR A 165 4.30 13.80 9.62
C THR A 165 4.42 12.52 10.43
N ALA A 166 3.81 11.41 9.98
CA ALA A 166 3.88 10.12 10.66
C ALA A 166 5.32 9.58 10.73
N LEU A 167 6.10 9.70 9.65
CA LEU A 167 7.52 9.31 9.65
C LEU A 167 8.34 10.15 10.64
N LEU A 168 8.19 11.47 10.61
CA LEU A 168 8.94 12.38 11.47
C LEU A 168 8.54 12.24 12.95
N THR A 169 7.26 11.98 13.23
CA THR A 169 6.79 11.75 14.62
C THR A 169 7.36 10.43 15.18
N SER A 170 7.68 9.49 14.29
CA SER A 170 8.30 8.19 14.63
C SER A 170 9.82 8.19 14.50
N ASP A 171 10.47 9.37 14.36
CA ASP A 171 11.92 9.55 14.17
C ASP A 171 12.51 8.72 13.01
N LYS A 172 11.72 8.55 11.92
CA LYS A 172 12.12 7.78 10.73
C LYS A 172 12.61 8.71 9.61
N PRO A 173 13.70 8.35 8.91
CA PRO A 173 14.20 9.13 7.79
C PRO A 173 13.24 9.06 6.59
N ILE A 174 12.93 10.22 5.98
CA ILE A 174 11.94 10.33 4.91
C ILE A 174 12.42 9.65 3.64
N PHE A 175 13.62 9.99 3.16
CA PHE A 175 14.10 9.57 1.83
C PHE A 175 14.82 8.22 1.79
N GLU A 176 15.02 7.58 2.93
CA GLU A 176 15.46 6.18 2.99
C GLU A 176 14.30 5.20 2.74
N SER A 177 13.07 5.70 2.78
CA SER A 177 11.87 4.90 2.52
C SER A 177 11.54 4.87 1.02
N PRO A 178 11.57 3.69 0.35
CA PRO A 178 11.12 3.55 -1.03
C PRO A 178 9.66 3.98 -1.21
N HIS A 179 8.82 3.83 -0.17
CA HIS A 179 7.45 4.34 -0.17
C HIS A 179 7.43 5.86 -0.29
N ALA A 180 8.19 6.61 0.52
CA ALA A 180 8.21 8.06 0.43
C ALA A 180 8.73 8.56 -0.92
N VAL A 181 9.80 7.96 -1.44
CA VAL A 181 10.37 8.30 -2.75
C VAL A 181 9.37 8.08 -3.88
N THR A 182 8.71 6.91 -3.92
CA THR A 182 7.69 6.61 -4.94
C THR A 182 6.46 7.50 -4.82
N GLY A 183 6.12 7.94 -3.60
CA GLY A 183 5.04 8.91 -3.35
C GLY A 183 5.32 10.28 -3.97
N VAL A 184 6.53 10.82 -3.77
CA VAL A 184 6.95 12.10 -4.36
C VAL A 184 6.96 12.02 -5.90
N ILE A 185 7.52 10.94 -6.45
CA ILE A 185 7.51 10.69 -7.90
C ILE A 185 6.08 10.62 -8.43
N GLY A 186 5.21 9.89 -7.74
CA GLY A 186 3.80 9.75 -8.12
C GLY A 186 3.06 11.09 -8.14
N LEU A 187 3.26 11.95 -7.14
CA LEU A 187 2.68 13.29 -7.09
C LEU A 187 3.20 14.19 -8.21
N ALA A 188 4.50 14.14 -8.50
CA ALA A 188 5.08 14.89 -9.63
C ALA A 188 4.47 14.46 -10.96
N LEU A 189 4.34 13.15 -11.18
CA LEU A 189 3.71 12.60 -12.38
C LEU A 189 2.22 12.95 -12.46
N LEU A 190 1.48 12.93 -11.35
CA LEU A 190 0.07 13.37 -11.31
C LEU A 190 -0.07 14.85 -11.64
N THR A 191 0.87 15.70 -11.22
CA THR A 191 0.90 17.12 -11.58
C THR A 191 1.00 17.26 -13.09
N ILE A 192 1.95 16.57 -13.74
CA ILE A 192 2.09 16.55 -15.20
C ILE A 192 0.80 16.02 -15.84
N GLN A 193 0.26 14.92 -15.34
CA GLN A 193 -0.94 14.28 -15.83
C GLN A 193 -2.17 15.20 -15.78
N SER A 194 -2.28 16.06 -14.76
CA SER A 194 -3.37 17.03 -14.62
C SER A 194 -3.30 18.20 -15.59
N ILE A 195 -2.11 18.52 -16.09
CA ILE A 195 -1.88 19.61 -17.04
C ILE A 195 -2.11 19.14 -18.49
N LEU A 196 -1.78 17.89 -18.82
CA LEU A 196 -1.87 17.35 -20.17
C LEU A 196 -3.21 17.58 -20.88
N PRO A 197 -4.39 17.44 -20.22
CA PRO A 197 -5.68 17.71 -20.88
C PRO A 197 -5.84 19.10 -21.46
N LYS A 198 -5.19 20.11 -20.88
CA LYS A 198 -5.21 21.49 -21.37
C LYS A 198 -4.46 21.67 -22.70
N LEU A 199 -3.63 20.70 -23.04
CA LEU A 199 -2.80 20.71 -24.24
C LEU A 199 -3.33 19.79 -25.35
N PHE A 200 -4.54 19.21 -25.19
CA PHE A 200 -5.10 18.26 -26.16
C PHE A 200 -5.57 18.88 -27.45
N GLU A 201 -5.89 20.17 -27.44
CA GLU A 201 -6.34 20.89 -28.63
C GLU A 201 -5.24 20.91 -29.70
N GLY A 202 -5.57 20.43 -30.89
CA GLY A 202 -4.59 20.31 -31.98
C GLY A 202 -3.57 19.16 -31.86
N ASN A 203 -3.54 18.41 -30.73
CA ASN A 203 -2.54 17.40 -30.45
C ASN A 203 -3.15 16.03 -30.04
N PRO A 204 -3.65 15.25 -30.99
CA PRO A 204 -4.28 13.95 -30.68
C PRO A 204 -3.32 12.95 -30.01
N GLY A 205 -2.01 13.06 -30.29
CA GLY A 205 -0.96 12.25 -29.65
C GLY A 205 -0.91 12.42 -28.13
N LEU A 206 -1.16 13.63 -27.61
CA LEU A 206 -1.17 13.90 -26.18
C LEU A 206 -2.29 13.16 -25.42
N ARG A 207 -3.41 12.86 -26.07
CA ARG A 207 -4.47 12.02 -25.49
C ARG A 207 -3.99 10.59 -25.28
N THR A 208 -3.23 10.05 -26.22
CA THR A 208 -2.63 8.73 -26.08
C THR A 208 -1.58 8.73 -24.98
N THR A 209 -0.71 9.75 -24.97
CA THR A 209 0.30 9.94 -23.91
C THR A 209 -0.36 10.04 -22.52
N HIS A 210 -1.43 10.82 -22.39
CA HIS A 210 -2.21 10.90 -21.14
C HIS A 210 -2.73 9.54 -20.68
N GLY A 211 -3.31 8.74 -21.59
CA GLY A 211 -3.80 7.41 -21.26
C GLY A 211 -2.70 6.43 -20.84
N LEU A 212 -1.57 6.44 -21.54
CA LEU A 212 -0.42 5.59 -21.19
C LEU A 212 0.23 6.02 -19.88
N LEU A 213 0.47 7.31 -19.70
CA LEU A 213 1.01 7.87 -18.48
C LEU A 213 0.09 7.61 -17.30
N GLY A 214 -1.23 7.82 -17.46
CA GLY A 214 -2.21 7.54 -16.41
C GLY A 214 -2.21 6.08 -15.98
N SER A 215 -2.11 5.14 -16.91
CA SER A 215 -1.97 3.71 -16.61
C SER A 215 -0.67 3.40 -15.87
N GLY A 216 0.44 4.02 -16.29
CA GLY A 216 1.74 3.89 -15.62
C GLY A 216 1.72 4.46 -14.20
N ILE A 217 1.08 5.61 -13.99
CA ILE A 217 0.91 6.22 -12.67
C ILE A 217 0.08 5.31 -11.76
N MET A 218 -1.01 4.73 -12.26
CA MET A 218 -1.82 3.79 -11.48
C MET A 218 -1.00 2.56 -11.04
N THR A 219 -0.19 2.01 -11.95
CA THR A 219 0.72 0.90 -11.63
C THR A 219 1.73 1.31 -10.56
N LEU A 220 2.32 2.52 -10.69
CA LEU A 220 3.24 3.06 -9.68
C LEU A 220 2.56 3.18 -8.31
N PHE A 221 1.32 3.66 -8.25
CA PHE A 221 0.60 3.78 -6.98
C PHE A 221 0.21 2.44 -6.36
N LEU A 222 -0.04 1.39 -7.15
CA LEU A 222 -0.22 0.04 -6.62
C LEU A 222 1.09 -0.48 -5.99
N ILE A 223 2.23 -0.25 -6.64
CA ILE A 223 3.55 -0.58 -6.08
C ILE A 223 3.81 0.25 -4.82
N HIS A 224 3.53 1.55 -4.86
CA HIS A 224 3.67 2.46 -3.73
C HIS A 224 2.81 2.01 -2.52
N ALA A 225 1.56 1.58 -2.76
CA ALA A 225 0.70 1.04 -1.72
C ALA A 225 1.26 -0.26 -1.11
N ALA A 226 1.83 -1.15 -1.93
CA ALA A 226 2.49 -2.36 -1.45
C ALA A 226 3.73 -2.04 -0.59
N LEU A 227 4.55 -1.06 -1.01
CA LEU A 227 5.69 -0.56 -0.23
C LEU A 227 5.24 0.09 1.09
N GLY A 228 4.13 0.83 1.07
CA GLY A 228 3.53 1.43 2.27
C GLY A 228 3.01 0.38 3.24
N LEU A 229 2.37 -0.68 2.73
CA LEU A 229 1.93 -1.81 3.55
C LEU A 229 3.14 -2.54 4.18
N GLN A 230 4.18 -2.81 3.39
CA GLN A 230 5.43 -3.40 3.88
C GLN A 230 6.05 -2.53 4.99
N LEU A 231 6.11 -1.22 4.79
CA LEU A 231 6.60 -0.27 5.79
C LEU A 231 5.73 -0.32 7.05
N GLY A 232 4.41 -0.27 6.94
CA GLY A 232 3.49 -0.35 8.08
C GLY A 232 3.60 -1.68 8.85
N LEU A 233 3.87 -2.79 8.22
CA LEU A 233 4.06 -4.09 8.86
C LEU A 233 5.45 -4.26 9.50
N SER A 234 6.38 -3.33 9.30
CA SER A 234 7.75 -3.37 9.82
C SER A 234 7.95 -2.61 11.14
N PHE A 235 6.89 -2.00 11.67
CA PHE A 235 6.88 -1.27 12.94
C PHE A 235 6.42 -2.12 14.10
#